data_59d4aaacbf8aa3a02b473a32d26f6eb5
#
_entry.id   59d4aaacbf8aa3a02b473a32d26f6eb5
#
_cell.length_a   1.000
_cell.length_b   1.000
_cell.length_c   1.000
_cell.angle_alpha   90.00
_cell.angle_beta   90.00
_cell.angle_gamma   90.00
#
_symmetry.space_group_name_H-M   'P 1'
#
loop_
_entity.id
_entity.type
_entity.pdbx_description
1 polymer ?
#
loop_
_entity_poly.entity_id
_entity_poly.type
_entity_poly.pdbx_seq_one_letter_code
_entity_poly.pdbx_strand_id
1 'polypeptide(L)'
;MSNETNCTTGLDQLARDYARVEQAIEYLEDNYLEQPELDEVAAAVNLSPGHFQRTFSRWAGVSPKRFAQYLTLDHARRLLADSEPVLDAALGSGLSGPSRLHDLFVTYEAMTPGAYRRGGAGVE
;
A
#
# COMPACT_ATOMS: atom_id res chain seq x y z
N MET A 1 4.70 -18.40 -37.44
CA MET A 1 5.39 -17.72 -36.42
C MET A 1 4.62 -16.55 -35.80
N SER A 2 4.11 -15.66 -36.64
CA SER A 2 3.35 -14.51 -36.08
C SER A 2 2.14 -14.95 -35.32
N ASN A 3 1.41 -15.93 -35.76
CA ASN A 3 0.20 -16.37 -35.07
C ASN A 3 0.49 -16.95 -33.72
N GLU A 4 1.55 -17.74 -33.63
CA GLU A 4 1.96 -18.27 -32.34
C GLU A 4 2.38 -17.14 -31.40
N THR A 5 3.10 -16.18 -31.97
CA THR A 5 3.55 -15.06 -31.21
C THR A 5 2.37 -14.29 -30.64
N ASN A 6 1.32 -14.10 -31.44
CA ASN A 6 0.15 -13.35 -30.98
C ASN A 6 -0.58 -14.07 -29.84
N CYS A 7 -0.77 -15.38 -29.95
CA CYS A 7 -1.41 -16.15 -28.89
C CYS A 7 -0.56 -16.14 -27.63
N THR A 8 0.74 -16.37 -27.83
CA THR A 8 1.67 -16.38 -26.72
C THR A 8 1.82 -15.00 -26.13
N THR A 9 1.75 -13.96 -26.97
CA THR A 9 1.90 -12.58 -26.52
C THR A 9 0.86 -12.21 -25.47
N GLY A 10 -0.38 -12.70 -25.64
CA GLY A 10 -1.41 -12.43 -24.64
C GLY A 10 -1.07 -13.01 -23.28
N LEU A 11 -0.62 -14.27 -23.27
CA LEU A 11 -0.22 -14.93 -22.03
C LEU A 11 1.06 -14.32 -21.49
N ASP A 12 2.01 -14.01 -22.37
CA ASP A 12 3.26 -13.40 -21.95
C ASP A 12 3.02 -12.03 -21.34
N GLN A 13 2.09 -11.27 -21.92
CA GLN A 13 1.78 -9.95 -21.39
C GLN A 13 1.16 -10.05 -20.00
N LEU A 14 0.25 -11.01 -19.81
CA LEU A 14 -0.35 -11.22 -18.49
C LEU A 14 0.71 -11.63 -17.48
N ALA A 15 1.62 -12.51 -17.88
CA ALA A 15 2.69 -12.94 -16.98
C ALA A 15 3.60 -11.77 -16.62
N ARG A 16 3.92 -10.91 -17.59
CA ARG A 16 4.76 -9.76 -17.32
C ARG A 16 4.05 -8.76 -16.41
N ASP A 17 2.76 -8.55 -16.65
CA ASP A 17 1.98 -7.65 -15.81
C ASP A 17 1.94 -8.16 -14.37
N TYR A 18 1.69 -9.45 -14.21
CA TYR A 18 1.67 -10.05 -12.88
C TYR A 18 3.03 -9.89 -12.18
N ALA A 19 4.11 -10.16 -12.91
CA ALA A 19 5.44 -10.03 -12.35
C ALA A 19 5.74 -8.59 -11.92
N ARG A 20 5.27 -7.61 -12.71
CA ARG A 20 5.47 -6.21 -12.38
C ARG A 20 4.68 -5.80 -11.15
N VAL A 21 3.44 -6.31 -11.02
CA VAL A 21 2.64 -6.04 -9.84
C VAL A 21 3.28 -6.66 -8.61
N GLU A 22 3.79 -7.88 -8.74
CA GLU A 22 4.47 -8.54 -7.63
C GLU A 22 5.70 -7.76 -7.20
N GLN A 23 6.49 -7.29 -8.17
CA GLN A 23 7.66 -6.46 -7.87
C GLN A 23 7.26 -5.15 -7.18
N ALA A 24 6.15 -4.55 -7.61
CA ALA A 24 5.68 -3.32 -7.01
C ALA A 24 5.24 -3.55 -5.57
N ILE A 25 4.57 -4.66 -5.31
CA ILE A 25 4.15 -4.99 -3.95
C ILE A 25 5.38 -5.16 -3.06
N GLU A 26 6.40 -5.86 -3.54
CA GLU A 26 7.64 -6.02 -2.78
C GLU A 26 8.30 -4.68 -2.53
N TYR A 27 8.35 -3.82 -3.54
CA TYR A 27 8.93 -2.49 -3.38
C TYR A 27 8.17 -1.69 -2.32
N LEU A 28 6.85 -1.75 -2.35
CA LEU A 28 6.03 -1.03 -1.38
C LEU A 28 6.22 -1.60 0.02
N GLU A 29 6.28 -2.92 0.14
CA GLU A 29 6.51 -3.54 1.44
C GLU A 29 7.86 -3.17 2.04
N ASP A 30 8.87 -2.99 1.19
CA ASP A 30 10.20 -2.63 1.65
C ASP A 30 10.36 -1.14 1.93
N ASN A 31 9.52 -0.29 1.32
CA ASN A 31 9.75 1.15 1.33
C ASN A 31 8.56 1.98 1.82
N TYR A 32 7.46 1.37 2.28
CA TYR A 32 6.27 2.16 2.62
C TYR A 32 6.50 3.16 3.73
N LEU A 33 7.44 2.91 4.62
CA LEU A 33 7.74 3.86 5.70
C LEU A 33 8.28 5.18 5.18
N GLU A 34 8.83 5.17 3.98
CA GLU A 34 9.36 6.38 3.35
C GLU A 34 8.31 7.07 2.49
N GLN A 35 7.10 6.54 2.45
CA GLN A 35 5.98 7.13 1.72
C GLN A 35 6.32 7.41 0.26
N PRO A 36 6.71 6.37 -0.52
CA PRO A 36 7.12 6.59 -1.90
C PRO A 36 5.97 7.11 -2.75
N GLU A 37 6.31 7.98 -3.69
CA GLU A 37 5.34 8.53 -4.62
C GLU A 37 5.03 7.51 -5.71
N LEU A 38 3.87 7.67 -6.34
CA LEU A 38 3.47 6.79 -7.43
C LEU A 38 4.54 6.71 -8.51
N ASP A 39 5.15 7.84 -8.86
CA ASP A 39 6.18 7.90 -9.89
C ASP A 39 7.38 7.04 -9.52
N GLU A 40 7.77 7.04 -8.27
CA GLU A 40 8.90 6.27 -7.79
C GLU A 40 8.64 4.76 -7.92
N VAL A 41 7.45 4.34 -7.53
CA VAL A 41 7.11 2.92 -7.59
C VAL A 41 7.00 2.47 -9.04
N ALA A 42 6.38 3.29 -9.88
CA ALA A 42 6.25 2.98 -11.30
C ALA A 42 7.63 2.83 -11.96
N ALA A 43 8.55 3.75 -11.63
CA ALA A 43 9.90 3.69 -12.16
C ALA A 43 10.63 2.42 -11.71
N ALA A 44 10.39 1.99 -10.48
CA ALA A 44 11.02 0.79 -9.95
C ALA A 44 10.63 -0.46 -10.72
N VAL A 45 9.47 -0.44 -11.38
CA VAL A 45 9.03 -1.57 -12.20
C VAL A 45 9.04 -1.24 -13.68
N ASN A 46 9.69 -0.15 -14.07
CA ASN A 46 9.90 0.25 -15.47
C ASN A 46 8.59 0.49 -16.23
N LEU A 47 7.63 1.11 -15.57
CA LEU A 47 6.36 1.50 -16.20
C LEU A 47 6.13 2.99 -16.02
N SER A 48 5.33 3.57 -16.93
CA SER A 48 4.86 4.93 -16.73
C SER A 48 3.86 4.94 -15.56
N PRO A 49 3.71 6.06 -14.87
CA PRO A 49 2.77 6.11 -13.74
C PRO A 49 1.35 5.70 -14.10
N GLY A 50 0.86 6.16 -15.26
CA GLY A 50 -0.51 5.80 -15.67
C GLY A 50 -0.65 4.33 -15.99
N HIS A 51 0.30 3.76 -16.71
CA HIS A 51 0.28 2.34 -17.02
C HIS A 51 0.41 1.50 -15.75
N PHE A 52 1.31 1.89 -14.87
CA PHE A 52 1.49 1.21 -13.60
C PHE A 52 0.20 1.21 -12.78
N GLN A 53 -0.44 2.37 -12.65
CA GLN A 53 -1.65 2.47 -11.85
C GLN A 53 -2.75 1.56 -12.38
N ARG A 54 -2.94 1.54 -13.70
CA ARG A 54 -3.96 0.69 -14.30
C ARG A 54 -3.66 -0.79 -14.13
N THR A 55 -2.40 -1.17 -14.36
CA THR A 55 -1.98 -2.57 -14.24
C THR A 55 -2.08 -3.06 -12.81
N PHE A 56 -1.58 -2.24 -11.88
CA PHE A 56 -1.63 -2.61 -10.47
C PHE A 56 -3.07 -2.75 -9.98
N SER A 57 -3.92 -1.78 -10.31
CA SER A 57 -5.31 -1.80 -9.85
C SER A 57 -6.06 -3.00 -10.39
N ARG A 58 -5.76 -3.40 -11.62
CA ARG A 58 -6.40 -4.56 -12.22
C ARG A 58 -6.05 -5.85 -11.49
N TRP A 59 -4.79 -6.00 -11.11
CA TRP A 59 -4.33 -7.23 -10.47
C TRP A 59 -4.55 -7.24 -8.97
N ALA A 60 -4.36 -6.11 -8.32
CA ALA A 60 -4.43 -6.04 -6.86
C ALA A 60 -5.83 -5.73 -6.35
N GLY A 61 -6.70 -5.20 -7.21
CA GLY A 61 -8.05 -4.83 -6.80
C GLY A 61 -8.15 -3.50 -6.09
N VAL A 62 -7.03 -2.85 -5.83
CA VAL A 62 -6.99 -1.52 -5.21
C VAL A 62 -5.87 -0.74 -5.87
N SER A 63 -5.92 0.60 -5.74
CA SER A 63 -4.88 1.45 -6.32
C SER A 63 -3.57 1.28 -5.57
N PRO A 64 -2.43 1.60 -6.22
CA PRO A 64 -1.15 1.56 -5.52
C PRO A 64 -1.11 2.43 -4.28
N LYS A 65 -1.72 3.62 -4.34
CA LYS A 65 -1.77 4.52 -3.20
C LYS A 65 -2.52 3.90 -2.04
N ARG A 66 -3.66 3.29 -2.34
CA ARG A 66 -4.48 2.66 -1.31
C ARG A 66 -3.75 1.48 -0.67
N PHE A 67 -3.06 0.71 -1.49
CA PHE A 67 -2.28 -0.40 -0.98
C PHE A 67 -1.17 0.09 -0.05
N ALA A 68 -0.47 1.16 -0.44
CA ALA A 68 0.57 1.74 0.40
C ALA A 68 0.01 2.26 1.72
N GLN A 69 -1.16 2.90 1.67
CA GLN A 69 -1.82 3.37 2.89
C GLN A 69 -2.19 2.20 3.81
N TYR A 70 -2.60 1.09 3.22
CA TYR A 70 -2.93 -0.10 3.99
C TYR A 70 -1.69 -0.65 4.72
N LEU A 71 -0.54 -0.66 4.05
CA LEU A 71 0.70 -1.09 4.70
C LEU A 71 1.07 -0.18 5.86
N THR A 72 0.95 1.14 5.64
CA THR A 72 1.21 2.12 6.70
C THR A 72 0.28 1.91 7.88
N LEU A 73 -1.00 1.71 7.60
CA LEU A 73 -2.00 1.50 8.63
C LEU A 73 -1.74 0.22 9.41
N ASP A 74 -1.37 -0.85 8.70
CA ASP A 74 -1.09 -2.11 9.36
C ASP A 74 0.12 -2.00 10.29
N HIS A 75 1.14 -1.26 9.86
CA HIS A 75 2.31 -1.02 10.71
C HIS A 75 1.93 -0.23 11.95
N ALA A 76 1.11 0.83 11.77
CA ALA A 76 0.66 1.64 12.89
C ALA A 76 -0.19 0.82 13.86
N ARG A 77 -1.01 -0.09 13.33
CA ARG A 77 -1.81 -0.97 14.19
C ARG A 77 -0.92 -1.80 15.11
N ARG A 78 0.18 -2.30 14.58
CA ARG A 78 1.10 -3.12 15.39
C ARG A 78 1.76 -2.27 16.48
N LEU A 79 2.15 -1.06 16.15
CA LEU A 79 2.75 -0.17 17.16
C LEU A 79 1.74 0.21 18.25
N LEU A 80 0.52 0.51 17.84
CA LEU A 80 -0.52 0.86 18.81
C LEU A 80 -0.91 -0.33 19.68
N ALA A 81 -0.91 -1.53 19.10
CA ALA A 81 -1.20 -2.74 19.87
C ALA A 81 -0.14 -2.98 20.95
N ASP A 82 1.09 -2.51 20.70
CA ASP A 82 2.17 -2.59 21.68
C ASP A 82 2.13 -1.39 22.64
N SER A 83 1.03 -0.66 22.65
CA SER A 83 0.81 0.48 23.55
C SER A 83 1.71 1.68 23.27
N GLU A 84 2.25 1.79 22.05
CA GLU A 84 2.98 2.99 21.68
C GLU A 84 2.06 4.21 21.69
N PRO A 85 2.54 5.39 22.13
CA PRO A 85 1.73 6.59 22.02
C PRO A 85 1.36 6.90 20.57
N VAL A 86 0.21 7.53 20.37
CA VAL A 86 -0.29 7.80 19.03
C VAL A 86 0.72 8.60 18.19
N LEU A 87 1.38 9.59 18.81
CA LEU A 87 2.40 10.35 18.09
C LEU A 87 3.55 9.47 17.62
N ASP A 88 4.05 8.61 18.51
CA ASP A 88 5.15 7.73 18.18
C ASP A 88 4.76 6.72 17.10
N ALA A 89 3.54 6.21 17.18
CA ALA A 89 3.03 5.28 16.17
C ALA A 89 2.93 5.96 14.81
N ALA A 90 2.49 7.22 14.76
CA ALA A 90 2.40 7.96 13.52
C ALA A 90 3.78 8.18 12.91
N LEU A 91 4.72 8.67 13.71
CA LEU A 91 6.07 8.95 13.21
C LEU A 91 6.79 7.66 12.83
N GLY A 92 6.63 6.61 13.63
CA GLY A 92 7.25 5.32 13.36
C GLY A 92 6.69 4.63 12.12
N SER A 93 5.51 5.06 11.65
CA SER A 93 4.89 4.53 10.44
C SER A 93 5.17 5.39 9.22
N GLY A 94 6.05 6.39 9.35
CA GLY A 94 6.42 7.24 8.23
C GLY A 94 5.48 8.39 7.97
N LEU A 95 4.54 8.66 8.87
CA LEU A 95 3.59 9.75 8.71
C LEU A 95 4.13 11.03 9.34
N SER A 96 3.63 12.17 8.86
CA SER A 96 4.12 13.46 9.33
C SER A 96 3.64 13.82 10.73
N GLY A 97 2.57 13.18 11.19
CA GLY A 97 2.06 13.47 12.53
C GLY A 97 0.78 12.72 12.82
N PRO A 98 0.24 12.93 14.04
CA PRO A 98 -0.96 12.18 14.49
C PRO A 98 -2.19 12.42 13.64
N SER A 99 -2.36 13.62 13.05
CA SER A 99 -3.57 13.89 12.28
C SER A 99 -3.65 13.01 11.03
N ARG A 100 -2.51 12.69 10.39
CA ARG A 100 -2.52 11.80 9.25
C ARG A 100 -2.90 10.38 9.66
N LEU A 101 -2.41 9.94 10.81
CA LEU A 101 -2.77 8.62 11.31
C LEU A 101 -4.25 8.58 11.69
N HIS A 102 -4.74 9.66 12.31
CA HIS A 102 -6.15 9.76 12.66
C HIS A 102 -7.02 9.60 11.40
N ASP A 103 -6.67 10.30 10.32
CA ASP A 103 -7.43 10.22 9.08
C ASP A 103 -7.47 8.79 8.52
N LEU A 104 -6.33 8.10 8.55
CA LEU A 104 -6.28 6.73 8.04
C LEU A 104 -7.13 5.80 8.89
N PHE A 105 -7.06 5.93 10.22
CA PHE A 105 -7.84 5.05 11.09
C PHE A 105 -9.33 5.29 10.94
N VAL A 106 -9.76 6.55 10.88
CA VAL A 106 -11.17 6.84 10.72
C VAL A 106 -11.67 6.32 9.38
N THR A 107 -10.86 6.45 8.34
CA THR A 107 -11.26 6.01 7.01
C THR A 107 -11.36 4.49 6.89
N TYR A 108 -10.41 3.77 7.46
CA TYR A 108 -10.30 2.32 7.22
C TYR A 108 -10.71 1.46 8.41
N GLU A 109 -10.59 1.96 9.63
CA GLU A 109 -10.90 1.19 10.83
C GLU A 109 -12.19 1.63 11.50
N ALA A 110 -12.75 2.75 11.06
CA ALA A 110 -13.95 3.33 11.67
C ALA A 110 -13.78 3.63 13.17
N MET A 111 -12.56 3.85 13.59
CA MET A 111 -12.26 4.25 14.96
C MET A 111 -11.01 5.10 14.98
N THR A 112 -10.76 5.80 16.09
CA THR A 112 -9.58 6.64 16.21
C THR A 112 -8.38 5.79 16.63
N PRO A 113 -7.15 6.27 16.34
CA PRO A 113 -5.95 5.54 16.79
C PRO A 113 -5.91 5.37 18.31
N GLY A 114 -6.39 6.37 19.05
CA GLY A 114 -6.45 6.26 20.51
C GLY A 114 -7.37 5.17 20.98
N ALA A 115 -8.54 5.03 20.32
CA ALA A 115 -9.47 3.96 20.65
C ALA A 115 -8.86 2.60 20.32
N TYR A 116 -8.17 2.50 19.21
CA TYR A 116 -7.50 1.24 18.83
C TYR A 116 -6.41 0.88 19.83
N ARG A 117 -5.62 1.89 20.24
CA ARG A 117 -4.56 1.69 21.23
C ARG A 117 -5.10 1.16 22.54
N ARG A 118 -6.30 1.58 22.91
CA ARG A 118 -6.95 1.09 24.12
C ARG A 118 -7.65 -0.26 23.91
N GLY A 119 -7.30 -0.96 22.84
CA GLY A 119 -7.88 -2.27 22.56
C GLY A 119 -9.30 -2.20 22.04
N GLY A 120 -9.70 -1.02 21.52
CA GLY A 120 -11.04 -0.84 21.02
C GLY A 120 -12.10 -0.81 22.10
N ALA A 121 -11.70 -0.58 23.35
CA ALA A 121 -12.61 -0.64 24.49
C ALA A 121 -13.78 0.33 24.35
N GLY A 122 -13.55 1.47 23.71
CA GLY A 122 -14.62 2.44 23.52
C GLY A 122 -15.63 2.02 22.47
N VAL A 123 -15.37 0.96 21.75
CA VAL A 123 -16.23 0.46 20.68
C VAL A 123 -17.15 -0.65 21.18
N GLU A 124 -16.73 -1.34 22.19
CA GLU A 124 -17.50 -2.47 22.72
C GLU A 124 -18.73 -2.08 23.52
#